data_3c330edd9495727d561a0e3016e67c98
#
_entry.id   3c330edd9495727d561a0e3016e67c98
#
_cell.length_a   1.000
_cell.length_b   1.000
_cell.length_c   1.000
_cell.angle_alpha   90.00
_cell.angle_beta   90.00
_cell.angle_gamma   90.00
#
_symmetry.space_group_name_H-M   'P 1'
#
loop_
_entity.id
_entity.type
_entity.pdbx_description
1 polymer ?
#
loop_
_entity_poly.entity_id
_entity_poly.type
_entity_poly.pdbx_seq_one_letter_code
_entity_poly.pdbx_strand_id
1 'polypeptide(L)'
;MTDAIDQPDVTMTGRLSTRDLPGGSSGSLRVPALVALPDGPLLLVHDHRPRPGAGAWREHGGALPDDLPNPNSLWLRRSDDAGVTWSAPQRLMPTDVGLGGVSDPSVLYDPQTGRLHLFAAAATDVGLFGAHPPSPSAREGLAPEPGTLRLLHAVSADAGITWDWEDLTALLAPTAERPDGVVGFPVSGHGLTLAHGAHAGRLVQPLVTALAPRPDGTRPVRATALLSDDAGATWFLGRDVPAPEGAGAASLAGGAATTGVDEWALAELPAGSGAQGGLLLSARDGGYGGRRLTAQSHDGAMTWTTPRPEETLPDPGCNGSLVGLPGGAMVCSHAGDPRSRCAGRLSVLPAGASAWRDLAVLTGPDELFGYSDAAVIPRFPGSGARVVVVAEQPQEPDTTLACFVVET
;
A
#
# COMPACT_ATOMS: atom_id res chain seq x y z
N MET A 1 -14.18 26.53 25.66
CA MET A 1 -13.79 25.32 26.39
C MET A 1 -13.45 24.30 25.35
N THR A 2 -12.18 24.13 25.06
CA THR A 2 -11.68 23.03 24.20
C THR A 2 -11.70 21.80 25.08
N ASP A 3 -12.64 20.88 24.80
CA ASP A 3 -12.61 19.57 25.40
C ASP A 3 -11.26 18.96 25.09
N ALA A 4 -10.41 18.82 26.10
CA ALA A 4 -9.23 17.99 26.03
C ALA A 4 -9.74 16.56 25.90
N ILE A 5 -9.80 16.07 24.65
CA ILE A 5 -10.03 14.65 24.40
C ILE A 5 -8.78 13.97 24.94
N ASP A 6 -8.94 13.10 25.92
CA ASP A 6 -7.88 12.21 26.38
C ASP A 6 -7.23 11.59 25.14
N GLN A 7 -5.93 11.79 25.00
CA GLN A 7 -5.20 11.12 23.90
C GLN A 7 -5.30 9.62 24.13
N PRO A 8 -5.66 8.84 23.12
CA PRO A 8 -5.78 7.41 23.27
C PRO A 8 -4.43 6.80 23.68
N ASP A 9 -4.49 5.73 24.47
CA ASP A 9 -3.31 4.98 24.85
C ASP A 9 -2.65 4.38 23.60
N VAL A 10 -1.37 4.67 23.42
CA VAL A 10 -0.53 4.11 22.37
C VAL A 10 0.46 3.15 23.01
N THR A 11 0.43 1.91 22.57
CA THR A 11 1.37 0.89 23.02
C THR A 11 2.18 0.38 21.83
N MET A 12 3.49 0.57 21.83
CA MET A 12 4.37 -0.17 20.92
C MET A 12 4.53 -1.60 21.45
N THR A 13 3.93 -2.57 20.75
CA THR A 13 3.87 -3.96 21.20
C THR A 13 5.11 -4.76 20.84
N GLY A 14 5.88 -4.33 19.81
CA GLY A 14 7.11 -5.02 19.43
C GLY A 14 7.72 -4.52 18.14
N ARG A 15 8.84 -5.15 17.79
CA ARG A 15 9.54 -4.95 16.52
C ARG A 15 9.81 -6.30 15.86
N LEU A 16 9.55 -6.38 14.58
CA LEU A 16 9.86 -7.52 13.72
C LEU A 16 11.14 -7.21 12.95
N SER A 17 12.07 -8.14 12.92
CA SER A 17 13.37 -7.98 12.27
C SER A 17 13.73 -9.18 11.40
N THR A 18 14.76 -9.05 10.59
CA THR A 18 15.29 -10.15 9.79
C THR A 18 15.87 -11.29 10.61
N ARG A 19 16.16 -11.05 11.90
CA ARG A 19 16.60 -12.12 12.84
C ARG A 19 15.51 -13.16 13.09
N ASP A 20 14.23 -12.76 12.89
CA ASP A 20 13.08 -13.67 13.04
C ASP A 20 12.88 -14.56 11.82
N LEU A 21 13.55 -14.28 10.69
CA LEU A 21 13.47 -15.09 9.48
C LEU A 21 14.28 -16.39 9.63
N PRO A 22 13.83 -17.49 9.02
CA PRO A 22 14.58 -18.76 9.04
C PRO A 22 16.00 -18.58 8.51
N GLY A 23 16.98 -19.02 9.30
CA GLY A 23 18.41 -18.92 8.95
C GLY A 23 19.09 -17.59 9.29
N GLY A 24 18.38 -16.61 9.84
CA GLY A 24 18.94 -15.32 10.23
C GLY A 24 19.46 -14.54 9.01
N SER A 25 18.57 -13.89 8.28
CA SER A 25 18.94 -13.12 7.08
C SER A 25 19.44 -11.72 7.46
N SER A 26 20.31 -11.15 6.62
CA SER A 26 20.63 -9.71 6.66
C SER A 26 19.75 -8.94 5.69
N GLY A 27 19.47 -7.67 5.97
CA GLY A 27 18.65 -6.81 5.13
C GLY A 27 17.46 -6.22 5.89
N SER A 28 16.50 -5.72 5.17
CA SER A 28 15.37 -4.96 5.70
C SER A 28 14.05 -5.72 5.58
N LEU A 29 13.18 -5.55 6.58
CA LEU A 29 11.74 -5.84 6.45
C LEU A 29 11.05 -4.54 6.07
N ARG A 30 10.28 -4.56 4.98
CA ARG A 30 9.68 -3.34 4.43
C ARG A 30 8.25 -3.56 3.96
N VAL A 31 7.58 -2.45 3.64
CA VAL A 31 6.30 -2.34 2.96
C VAL A 31 5.21 -3.24 3.56
N PRO A 32 4.77 -2.95 4.80
CA PRO A 32 3.76 -3.75 5.47
C PRO A 32 2.41 -3.68 4.75
N ALA A 33 1.71 -4.82 4.71
CA ALA A 33 0.33 -4.98 4.27
C ALA A 33 -0.45 -5.73 5.35
N LEU A 34 -1.45 -5.09 5.93
CA LEU A 34 -2.13 -5.56 7.13
C LEU A 34 -3.63 -5.74 6.89
N VAL A 35 -4.18 -6.86 7.29
CA VAL A 35 -5.62 -7.13 7.24
C VAL A 35 -6.13 -7.80 8.51
N ALA A 36 -7.27 -7.32 9.01
CA ALA A 36 -8.02 -7.98 10.08
C ALA A 36 -9.09 -8.88 9.49
N LEU A 37 -9.13 -10.15 9.91
CA LEU A 37 -10.20 -11.06 9.54
C LEU A 37 -11.35 -10.95 10.55
N PRO A 38 -12.61 -11.09 10.12
CA PRO A 38 -13.75 -11.13 11.04
C PRO A 38 -13.58 -12.25 12.06
N ASP A 39 -13.79 -11.95 13.35
CA ASP A 39 -13.68 -12.89 14.46
C ASP A 39 -12.38 -13.71 14.46
N GLY A 40 -11.36 -13.19 13.83
CA GLY A 40 -10.13 -13.90 13.55
C GLY A 40 -8.86 -13.09 13.72
N PRO A 41 -7.75 -13.60 13.21
CA PRO A 41 -6.46 -13.00 13.38
C PRO A 41 -6.26 -11.75 12.51
N LEU A 42 -5.23 -11.00 12.89
CA LEU A 42 -4.51 -10.12 11.97
C LEU A 42 -3.54 -10.91 11.12
N LEU A 43 -3.48 -10.60 9.85
CA LEU A 43 -2.44 -11.08 8.94
C LEU A 43 -1.59 -9.89 8.50
N LEU A 44 -0.28 -10.04 8.59
CA LEU A 44 0.72 -9.09 8.13
C LEU A 44 1.54 -9.75 7.03
N VAL A 45 1.47 -9.20 5.83
CA VAL A 45 2.39 -9.53 4.75
C VAL A 45 3.41 -8.41 4.63
N HIS A 46 4.67 -8.76 4.46
CA HIS A 46 5.75 -7.79 4.25
C HIS A 46 6.80 -8.39 3.33
N ASP A 47 7.63 -7.57 2.71
CA ASP A 47 8.78 -8.08 2.02
C ASP A 47 10.03 -8.14 2.93
N HIS A 48 10.92 -9.04 2.57
CA HIS A 48 12.31 -9.04 3.02
C HIS A 48 13.17 -8.63 1.83
N ARG A 49 13.95 -7.57 2.02
CA ARG A 49 14.89 -7.03 1.06
C ARG A 49 16.30 -7.38 1.52
N PRO A 50 16.90 -8.44 0.97
CA PRO A 50 18.25 -8.83 1.35
C PRO A 50 19.24 -7.74 0.95
N ARG A 51 20.29 -7.54 1.75
CA ARG A 51 21.36 -6.63 1.38
C ARG A 51 22.01 -7.09 0.08
N PRO A 52 22.13 -6.21 -0.91
CA PRO A 52 22.88 -6.52 -2.11
C PRO A 52 24.32 -6.91 -1.74
N GLY A 53 24.83 -7.99 -2.34
CA GLY A 53 26.23 -8.33 -2.22
C GLY A 53 27.12 -7.20 -2.77
N ALA A 54 28.33 -7.03 -2.21
CA ALA A 54 29.27 -6.02 -2.69
C ALA A 54 29.57 -6.24 -4.18
N GLY A 55 28.98 -5.47 -5.07
CA GLY A 55 29.08 -5.59 -6.52
C GLY A 55 27.76 -5.61 -7.28
N ALA A 56 26.70 -6.15 -6.71
CA ALA A 56 25.36 -6.20 -7.34
C ALA A 56 24.81 -4.82 -7.74
N TRP A 57 25.19 -3.77 -7.02
CA TRP A 57 24.81 -2.38 -7.26
C TRP A 57 25.31 -1.77 -8.56
N ARG A 58 26.46 -2.22 -9.05
CA ARG A 58 27.10 -1.65 -10.23
C ARG A 58 26.53 -2.21 -11.54
N GLU A 59 25.90 -3.37 -11.48
CA GLU A 59 25.38 -4.06 -12.66
C GLU A 59 23.98 -3.60 -13.07
N HIS A 60 23.22 -2.99 -12.12
CA HIS A 60 21.83 -2.59 -12.35
C HIS A 60 21.61 -1.06 -12.52
N GLY A 61 22.62 -0.32 -12.95
CA GLY A 61 22.46 1.06 -13.42
C GLY A 61 22.04 2.08 -12.35
N GLY A 62 22.31 1.84 -11.06
CA GLY A 62 22.05 2.81 -9.99
C GLY A 62 20.59 2.85 -9.53
N ALA A 63 19.82 1.77 -9.73
CA ALA A 63 18.52 1.60 -9.11
C ALA A 63 18.59 1.76 -7.58
N LEU A 64 17.48 2.15 -6.96
CA LEU A 64 17.38 2.25 -5.50
C LEU A 64 17.78 0.92 -4.88
N PRO A 65 18.63 0.92 -3.88
CA PRO A 65 19.37 -0.27 -3.43
C PRO A 65 18.52 -1.48 -3.08
N ASP A 66 17.33 -1.27 -2.61
CA ASP A 66 16.50 -2.31 -2.02
C ASP A 66 15.26 -2.62 -2.87
N ASP A 67 15.03 -1.88 -3.95
CA ASP A 67 13.87 -2.09 -4.82
C ASP A 67 14.13 -3.21 -5.84
N LEU A 68 13.05 -3.72 -6.48
CA LEU A 68 13.18 -4.64 -7.60
C LEU A 68 14.12 -4.05 -8.69
N PRO A 69 14.99 -4.88 -9.27
CA PRO A 69 15.02 -6.34 -9.30
C PRO A 69 15.84 -7.02 -8.19
N ASN A 70 16.08 -6.35 -7.04
CA ASN A 70 16.69 -7.01 -5.89
C ASN A 70 15.92 -8.31 -5.57
N PRO A 71 16.57 -9.40 -5.13
CA PRO A 71 15.90 -10.68 -4.89
C PRO A 71 15.04 -10.66 -3.62
N ASN A 72 14.10 -9.74 -3.57
CA ASN A 72 13.13 -9.57 -2.50
C ASN A 72 12.20 -10.78 -2.40
N SER A 73 11.66 -11.04 -1.23
CA SER A 73 10.74 -12.14 -0.98
C SER A 73 9.63 -11.74 -0.01
N LEU A 74 8.44 -12.33 -0.20
CA LEU A 74 7.28 -12.05 0.64
C LEU A 74 7.19 -13.01 1.82
N TRP A 75 6.75 -12.48 2.96
CA TRP A 75 6.58 -13.20 4.21
C TRP A 75 5.27 -12.84 4.87
N LEU A 76 4.57 -13.85 5.40
CA LEU A 76 3.32 -13.72 6.15
C LEU A 76 3.57 -13.99 7.62
N ARG A 77 2.95 -13.18 8.47
CA ARG A 77 2.84 -13.41 9.92
C ARG A 77 1.38 -13.28 10.35
N ARG A 78 1.04 -13.97 11.41
CA ARG A 78 -0.29 -14.01 11.99
C ARG A 78 -0.23 -13.56 13.45
N SER A 79 -1.19 -12.76 13.87
CA SER A 79 -1.41 -12.39 15.27
C SER A 79 -2.82 -12.78 15.68
N ASP A 80 -2.95 -13.56 16.74
CA ASP A 80 -4.24 -13.96 17.32
C ASP A 80 -4.60 -13.12 18.57
N ASP A 81 -3.76 -12.14 18.92
CA ASP A 81 -3.91 -11.28 20.10
C ASP A 81 -3.92 -9.77 19.74
N ALA A 82 -4.44 -9.48 18.55
CA ALA A 82 -4.62 -8.11 18.08
C ALA A 82 -3.32 -7.30 17.95
N GLY A 83 -2.27 -7.92 17.42
CA GLY A 83 -1.00 -7.27 17.12
C GLY A 83 0.00 -7.21 18.29
N VAL A 84 -0.30 -7.89 19.41
CA VAL A 84 0.61 -7.94 20.55
C VAL A 84 1.76 -8.90 20.29
N THR A 85 1.46 -10.10 19.80
CA THR A 85 2.47 -11.07 19.37
C THR A 85 2.21 -11.57 17.96
N TRP A 86 3.26 -12.06 17.31
CA TRP A 86 3.22 -12.52 15.91
C TRP A 86 3.83 -13.91 15.79
N SER A 87 3.23 -14.72 14.93
CA SER A 87 3.72 -16.06 14.60
C SER A 87 5.11 -16.03 13.96
N ALA A 88 5.76 -17.19 13.92
CA ALA A 88 6.90 -17.40 13.04
C ALA A 88 6.53 -17.04 11.58
N PRO A 89 7.44 -16.40 10.82
CA PRO A 89 7.16 -15.98 9.45
C PRO A 89 7.04 -17.18 8.50
N GLN A 90 6.01 -17.14 7.65
CA GLN A 90 5.80 -18.06 6.54
C GLN A 90 6.22 -17.38 5.24
N ARG A 91 7.07 -18.02 4.45
CA ARG A 91 7.45 -17.50 3.14
C ARG A 91 6.32 -17.69 2.14
N LEU A 92 5.94 -16.60 1.45
CA LEU A 92 4.97 -16.60 0.37
C LEU A 92 5.72 -16.35 -0.94
N MET A 93 5.73 -17.34 -1.83
CA MET A 93 6.36 -17.19 -3.14
C MET A 93 5.56 -18.01 -4.15
N PRO A 94 5.30 -17.46 -5.35
CA PRO A 94 4.87 -18.30 -6.45
C PRO A 94 5.96 -19.32 -6.74
N THR A 95 5.59 -20.58 -6.84
CA THR A 95 6.50 -21.65 -7.25
C THR A 95 6.65 -21.66 -8.78
N ASP A 96 7.87 -21.83 -9.27
CA ASP A 96 8.20 -22.12 -10.68
C ASP A 96 8.08 -20.98 -11.72
N VAL A 97 8.19 -19.72 -11.33
CA VAL A 97 8.05 -18.61 -12.29
C VAL A 97 9.33 -17.89 -12.69
N GLY A 98 10.51 -18.39 -12.31
CA GLY A 98 11.80 -17.83 -12.74
C GLY A 98 12.01 -16.36 -12.38
N LEU A 99 11.42 -15.91 -11.27
CA LEU A 99 11.46 -14.51 -10.82
C LEU A 99 12.76 -14.20 -10.11
N GLY A 100 13.32 -13.02 -10.36
CA GLY A 100 14.47 -12.49 -9.64
C GLY A 100 14.09 -12.01 -8.24
N GLY A 101 12.95 -11.34 -8.08
CA GLY A 101 12.42 -10.85 -6.81
C GLY A 101 10.93 -10.59 -6.84
N VAL A 102 10.28 -10.63 -5.66
CA VAL A 102 8.86 -10.30 -5.45
C VAL A 102 8.74 -9.34 -4.28
N SER A 103 7.98 -8.25 -4.45
CA SER A 103 7.93 -7.11 -3.53
C SER A 103 6.57 -6.43 -3.54
N ASP A 104 6.41 -5.42 -2.68
CA ASP A 104 5.25 -4.52 -2.63
C ASP A 104 3.92 -5.27 -2.44
N PRO A 105 3.77 -6.06 -1.35
CA PRO A 105 2.54 -6.79 -1.08
C PRO A 105 1.39 -5.83 -0.79
N SER A 106 0.21 -6.20 -1.27
CA SER A 106 -1.06 -5.58 -0.91
C SER A 106 -2.11 -6.64 -0.67
N VAL A 107 -2.86 -6.54 0.42
CA VAL A 107 -3.82 -7.56 0.82
C VAL A 107 -5.24 -7.01 0.84
N LEU A 108 -6.22 -7.82 0.41
CA LEU A 108 -7.62 -7.47 0.43
C LEU A 108 -8.42 -8.67 0.97
N TYR A 109 -9.37 -8.42 1.84
CA TYR A 109 -10.31 -9.43 2.32
C TYR A 109 -11.69 -9.21 1.69
N ASP A 110 -12.25 -10.27 1.10
CA ASP A 110 -13.61 -10.28 0.60
C ASP A 110 -14.56 -10.93 1.65
N PRO A 111 -15.38 -10.15 2.35
CA PRO A 111 -16.28 -10.66 3.37
C PRO A 111 -17.45 -11.49 2.78
N GLN A 112 -17.73 -11.40 1.48
CA GLN A 112 -18.81 -12.16 0.85
C GLN A 112 -18.42 -13.62 0.62
N THR A 113 -17.16 -13.86 0.25
CA THR A 113 -16.65 -15.21 -0.01
C THR A 113 -15.74 -15.75 1.09
N GLY A 114 -15.30 -14.90 2.02
CA GLY A 114 -14.30 -15.24 3.04
C GLY A 114 -12.88 -15.37 2.47
N ARG A 115 -12.65 -14.97 1.23
CA ARG A 115 -11.35 -15.08 0.56
C ARG A 115 -10.45 -13.91 0.85
N LEU A 116 -9.16 -14.21 0.86
CA LEU A 116 -8.09 -13.21 0.83
C LEU A 116 -7.53 -13.13 -0.58
N HIS A 117 -7.26 -11.91 -1.02
CA HIS A 117 -6.55 -11.59 -2.26
C HIS A 117 -5.24 -10.92 -1.89
N LEU A 118 -4.13 -11.40 -2.43
CA LEU A 118 -2.80 -10.84 -2.25
C LEU A 118 -2.27 -10.42 -3.61
N PHE A 119 -1.82 -9.19 -3.72
CA PHE A 119 -1.17 -8.66 -4.91
C PHE A 119 0.30 -8.39 -4.62
N ALA A 120 1.14 -8.54 -5.63
CA ALA A 120 2.56 -8.26 -5.52
C ALA A 120 3.16 -7.84 -6.86
N ALA A 121 4.21 -7.04 -6.81
CA ALA A 121 5.08 -6.78 -7.95
C ALA A 121 6.16 -7.85 -8.04
N ALA A 122 6.50 -8.28 -9.26
CA ALA A 122 7.62 -9.18 -9.46
C ALA A 122 8.49 -8.75 -10.64
N ALA A 123 9.78 -9.00 -10.52
CA ALA A 123 10.75 -8.64 -11.53
C ALA A 123 11.73 -9.78 -11.82
N THR A 124 12.23 -9.83 -13.05
CA THR A 124 13.31 -10.72 -13.45
C THR A 124 14.63 -9.96 -13.54
N ASP A 125 14.62 -8.81 -14.19
CA ASP A 125 15.82 -8.09 -14.64
C ASP A 125 15.73 -6.56 -14.46
N VAL A 126 14.52 -6.00 -14.33
CA VAL A 126 14.31 -4.53 -14.19
C VAL A 126 13.35 -4.20 -13.07
N GLY A 127 13.55 -3.04 -12.43
CA GLY A 127 12.56 -2.41 -11.54
C GLY A 127 11.74 -1.35 -12.26
N LEU A 128 10.93 -0.60 -11.51
CA LEU A 128 10.00 0.40 -12.04
C LEU A 128 10.62 1.33 -13.09
N PHE A 129 11.81 1.86 -12.84
CA PHE A 129 12.42 2.89 -13.71
C PHE A 129 12.95 2.33 -15.03
N GLY A 130 13.30 1.04 -15.07
CA GLY A 130 13.76 0.35 -16.27
C GLY A 130 12.67 -0.39 -17.04
N ALA A 131 11.50 -0.59 -16.42
CA ALA A 131 10.45 -1.40 -17.02
C ALA A 131 9.71 -0.69 -18.15
N HIS A 132 9.26 -1.44 -19.13
CA HIS A 132 8.32 -1.04 -20.19
C HIS A 132 6.99 -1.77 -20.03
N PRO A 133 5.89 -1.26 -20.63
CA PRO A 133 4.62 -1.96 -20.66
C PRO A 133 4.76 -3.35 -21.30
N PRO A 134 4.01 -4.35 -20.83
CA PRO A 134 4.03 -5.69 -21.42
C PRO A 134 3.51 -5.66 -22.86
N SER A 135 3.98 -6.59 -23.68
CA SER A 135 3.50 -6.70 -25.06
C SER A 135 2.05 -7.22 -25.10
N PRO A 136 1.30 -6.97 -26.20
CA PRO A 136 -0.03 -7.55 -26.37
C PRO A 136 -0.06 -9.08 -26.37
N SER A 137 1.06 -9.73 -26.73
CA SER A 137 1.22 -11.19 -26.68
C SER A 137 1.46 -11.72 -25.27
N ALA A 138 1.77 -10.86 -24.29
CA ALA A 138 1.85 -11.27 -22.88
C ALA A 138 0.53 -11.84 -22.35
N ARG A 139 -0.58 -11.67 -23.09
CA ARG A 139 -1.90 -12.25 -22.76
C ARG A 139 -1.98 -13.77 -22.91
N GLU A 140 -1.03 -14.41 -23.55
CA GLU A 140 -1.11 -15.82 -23.92
C GLU A 140 -0.13 -16.73 -23.16
N GLY A 141 0.72 -16.21 -22.28
CA GLY A 141 1.74 -17.06 -21.69
C GLY A 141 2.30 -16.63 -20.33
N LEU A 142 2.64 -17.63 -19.55
CA LEU A 142 3.24 -17.50 -18.22
C LEU A 142 4.75 -17.18 -18.25
N ALA A 143 5.37 -17.11 -19.44
CA ALA A 143 6.79 -16.79 -19.54
C ALA A 143 7.03 -15.31 -19.22
N PRO A 144 7.95 -14.98 -18.28
CA PRO A 144 8.28 -13.59 -17.99
C PRO A 144 8.89 -12.93 -19.23
N GLU A 145 8.31 -11.81 -19.65
CA GLU A 145 8.87 -10.97 -20.70
C GLU A 145 10.01 -10.12 -20.09
N PRO A 146 11.24 -10.21 -20.62
CA PRO A 146 12.33 -9.36 -20.13
C PRO A 146 12.00 -7.87 -20.22
N GLY A 147 12.46 -7.08 -19.26
CA GLY A 147 12.18 -5.65 -19.22
C GLY A 147 10.78 -5.28 -18.76
N THR A 148 10.01 -6.21 -18.20
CA THR A 148 8.67 -5.93 -17.66
C THR A 148 8.62 -6.12 -16.15
N LEU A 149 7.78 -5.31 -15.49
CA LEU A 149 7.37 -5.54 -14.12
C LEU A 149 6.05 -6.30 -14.14
N ARG A 150 5.97 -7.39 -13.40
CA ARG A 150 4.78 -8.25 -13.37
C ARG A 150 3.85 -7.86 -12.23
N LEU A 151 2.57 -7.93 -12.49
CA LEU A 151 1.50 -7.80 -11.50
C LEU A 151 1.00 -9.21 -11.16
N LEU A 152 1.38 -9.71 -9.99
CA LEU A 152 0.95 -11.02 -9.49
C LEU A 152 -0.26 -10.88 -8.57
N HIS A 153 -1.12 -11.88 -8.59
CA HIS A 153 -2.27 -12.03 -7.72
C HIS A 153 -2.29 -13.44 -7.13
N ALA A 154 -2.71 -13.55 -5.88
CA ALA A 154 -2.92 -14.82 -5.22
C ALA A 154 -4.21 -14.82 -4.43
N VAL A 155 -4.88 -15.96 -4.35
CA VAL A 155 -6.11 -16.16 -3.59
C VAL A 155 -5.91 -17.21 -2.52
N SER A 156 -6.37 -16.92 -1.31
CA SER A 156 -6.47 -17.88 -0.22
C SER A 156 -7.92 -18.04 0.21
N ALA A 157 -8.37 -19.29 0.35
CA ALA A 157 -9.69 -19.65 0.88
C ALA A 157 -9.62 -20.21 2.31
N ASP A 158 -8.45 -20.25 2.93
CA ASP A 158 -8.16 -20.89 4.21
C ASP A 158 -7.44 -19.94 5.19
N ALA A 159 -7.82 -18.66 5.16
CA ALA A 159 -7.30 -17.62 6.04
C ALA A 159 -5.76 -17.45 5.94
N GLY A 160 -5.22 -17.56 4.73
CA GLY A 160 -3.81 -17.30 4.44
C GLY A 160 -2.87 -18.48 4.65
N ILE A 161 -3.38 -19.71 4.83
CA ILE A 161 -2.55 -20.90 4.99
C ILE A 161 -1.98 -21.36 3.65
N THR A 162 -2.83 -21.42 2.61
CA THR A 162 -2.40 -21.74 1.23
C THR A 162 -2.83 -20.65 0.25
N TRP A 163 -2.11 -20.55 -0.87
CA TRP A 163 -2.30 -19.50 -1.87
C TRP A 163 -2.20 -20.05 -3.28
N ASP A 164 -3.20 -19.75 -4.10
CA ASP A 164 -3.23 -20.04 -5.53
C ASP A 164 -2.84 -18.78 -6.30
N TRP A 165 -1.73 -18.84 -7.06
CA TRP A 165 -1.15 -17.70 -7.75
C TRP A 165 -1.53 -17.63 -9.22
N GLU A 166 -1.77 -16.41 -9.71
CA GLU A 166 -1.98 -16.08 -11.11
C GLU A 166 -1.24 -14.80 -11.51
N ASP A 167 -1.13 -14.55 -12.81
CA ASP A 167 -0.47 -13.39 -13.38
C ASP A 167 -1.46 -12.47 -14.06
N LEU A 168 -1.60 -11.25 -13.55
CA LEU A 168 -2.48 -10.21 -14.08
C LEU A 168 -1.75 -9.20 -14.97
N THR A 169 -0.48 -9.40 -15.29
CA THR A 169 0.35 -8.47 -16.07
C THR A 169 -0.28 -8.10 -17.41
N ALA A 170 -1.02 -9.01 -18.03
CA ALA A 170 -1.73 -8.79 -19.29
C ALA A 170 -2.73 -7.61 -19.23
N LEU A 171 -3.25 -7.26 -18.05
CA LEU A 171 -4.15 -6.10 -17.87
C LEU A 171 -3.44 -4.77 -18.13
N LEU A 172 -2.12 -4.74 -18.06
CA LEU A 172 -1.29 -3.56 -18.24
C LEU A 172 -0.85 -3.35 -19.69
N ALA A 173 -1.11 -4.34 -20.57
CA ALA A 173 -0.76 -4.29 -21.99
C ALA A 173 -1.59 -3.22 -22.74
N PRO A 174 -1.12 -2.75 -23.91
CA PRO A 174 -1.84 -1.81 -24.75
C PRO A 174 -3.28 -2.26 -25.05
N THR A 175 -4.20 -1.31 -24.94
CA THR A 175 -5.63 -1.47 -25.28
C THR A 175 -6.10 -0.28 -26.11
N ALA A 176 -7.33 -0.32 -26.64
CA ALA A 176 -7.91 0.83 -27.35
C ALA A 176 -8.02 2.09 -26.47
N GLU A 177 -8.22 1.91 -25.16
CA GLU A 177 -8.34 3.00 -24.18
C GLU A 177 -6.99 3.46 -23.64
N ARG A 178 -5.98 2.58 -23.65
CA ARG A 178 -4.60 2.81 -23.21
C ARG A 178 -3.63 2.31 -24.29
N PRO A 179 -3.49 3.03 -25.41
CA PRO A 179 -2.76 2.53 -26.58
C PRO A 179 -1.28 2.27 -26.34
N ASP A 180 -0.67 2.95 -25.37
CA ASP A 180 0.74 2.77 -25.02
C ASP A 180 0.96 1.69 -23.94
N GLY A 181 -0.13 1.12 -23.37
CA GLY A 181 -0.04 0.31 -22.16
C GLY A 181 0.51 1.07 -20.96
N VAL A 182 0.74 0.38 -19.86
CA VAL A 182 1.33 0.95 -18.64
C VAL A 182 2.25 -0.06 -17.97
N VAL A 183 3.20 0.42 -17.19
CA VAL A 183 3.85 -0.38 -16.14
C VAL A 183 3.02 -0.19 -14.88
N GLY A 184 2.82 -1.23 -14.07
CA GLY A 184 2.03 -1.10 -12.85
C GLY A 184 2.51 -2.02 -11.75
N PHE A 185 2.28 -1.60 -10.50
CA PHE A 185 2.52 -2.40 -9.30
C PHE A 185 1.46 -2.10 -8.23
N PRO A 186 1.16 -3.05 -7.34
CA PRO A 186 0.20 -2.81 -6.25
C PRO A 186 0.80 -1.84 -5.25
N VAL A 187 -0.05 -0.98 -4.69
CA VAL A 187 0.37 -0.15 -3.56
C VAL A 187 0.46 -1.04 -2.34
N SER A 188 1.62 -1.01 -1.66
CA SER A 188 1.80 -1.73 -0.39
C SER A 188 0.78 -1.26 0.64
N GLY A 189 0.15 -2.21 1.32
CA GLY A 189 -0.93 -1.97 2.26
C GLY A 189 -2.14 -2.85 1.96
N HIS A 190 -3.32 -2.26 1.89
CA HIS A 190 -4.54 -3.04 1.68
C HIS A 190 -5.48 -2.45 0.64
N GLY A 191 -6.28 -3.33 0.03
CA GLY A 191 -7.45 -2.99 -0.76
C GLY A 191 -8.72 -3.03 0.09
N LEU A 192 -9.86 -2.79 -0.55
CA LEU A 192 -11.16 -2.66 0.11
C LEU A 192 -12.25 -3.40 -0.67
N THR A 193 -13.14 -4.09 0.03
CA THR A 193 -14.43 -4.53 -0.52
C THR A 193 -15.47 -3.48 -0.18
N LEU A 194 -16.17 -2.94 -1.19
CA LEU A 194 -17.20 -1.93 -0.97
C LEU A 194 -18.39 -2.53 -0.21
N ALA A 195 -18.73 -1.93 0.92
CA ALA A 195 -19.84 -2.37 1.75
C ALA A 195 -21.17 -1.74 1.32
N HIS A 196 -21.14 -0.56 0.66
CA HIS A 196 -22.31 0.26 0.44
C HIS A 196 -22.46 0.75 -1.01
N GLY A 197 -23.67 1.22 -1.35
CA GLY A 197 -23.97 1.85 -2.62
C GLY A 197 -24.23 0.88 -3.78
N ALA A 198 -24.23 1.42 -5.00
CA ALA A 198 -24.56 0.67 -6.20
C ALA A 198 -23.52 -0.40 -6.58
N HIS A 199 -22.32 -0.28 -6.05
CA HIS A 199 -21.20 -1.19 -6.30
C HIS A 199 -20.83 -2.00 -5.05
N ALA A 200 -21.77 -2.20 -4.10
CA ALA A 200 -21.52 -3.05 -2.94
C ALA A 200 -21.06 -4.46 -3.36
N GLY A 201 -19.97 -4.95 -2.77
CA GLY A 201 -19.31 -6.19 -3.15
C GLY A 201 -18.17 -6.04 -4.15
N ARG A 202 -18.00 -4.88 -4.78
CA ARG A 202 -16.84 -4.62 -5.63
C ARG A 202 -15.56 -4.66 -4.81
N LEU A 203 -14.57 -5.38 -5.33
CA LEU A 203 -13.21 -5.37 -4.80
C LEU A 203 -12.45 -4.20 -5.44
N VAL A 204 -11.74 -3.42 -4.63
CA VAL A 204 -10.96 -2.27 -5.07
C VAL A 204 -9.54 -2.43 -4.55
N GLN A 205 -8.58 -2.60 -5.45
CA GLN A 205 -7.16 -2.72 -5.13
C GLN A 205 -6.40 -1.49 -5.65
N PRO A 206 -5.71 -0.74 -4.78
CA PRO A 206 -4.83 0.35 -5.20
C PRO A 206 -3.66 -0.14 -6.06
N LEU A 207 -3.45 0.51 -7.19
CA LEU A 207 -2.28 0.36 -8.04
C LEU A 207 -1.62 1.71 -8.27
N VAL A 208 -0.31 1.70 -8.48
CA VAL A 208 0.42 2.76 -9.17
C VAL A 208 0.66 2.30 -10.60
N THR A 209 0.30 3.14 -11.57
CA THR A 209 0.66 2.94 -12.97
C THR A 209 1.68 3.99 -13.38
N ALA A 210 2.66 3.59 -14.17
CA ALA A 210 3.73 4.46 -14.62
C ALA A 210 3.74 4.54 -16.15
N LEU A 211 3.88 5.76 -16.64
CA LEU A 211 4.04 6.05 -18.07
C LEU A 211 5.52 5.90 -18.48
N ALA A 212 5.81 6.08 -19.75
CA ALA A 212 7.18 6.10 -20.24
C ALA A 212 8.02 7.18 -19.53
N PRO A 213 9.30 6.91 -19.23
CA PRO A 213 10.21 7.92 -18.66
C PRO A 213 10.32 9.14 -19.57
N ARG A 214 10.44 10.33 -18.96
CA ARG A 214 10.71 11.57 -19.68
C ARG A 214 12.21 11.73 -19.99
N PRO A 215 12.57 12.60 -20.93
CA PRO A 215 13.99 12.85 -21.26
C PRO A 215 14.82 13.37 -20.08
N ASP A 216 14.20 13.97 -19.06
CA ASP A 216 14.84 14.44 -17.83
C ASP A 216 15.07 13.33 -16.79
N GLY A 217 14.71 12.10 -17.11
CA GLY A 217 14.83 10.92 -16.22
C GLY A 217 13.67 10.77 -15.23
N THR A 218 12.72 11.70 -15.19
CA THR A 218 11.53 11.57 -14.36
C THR A 218 10.55 10.57 -14.98
N ARG A 219 9.82 9.83 -14.12
CA ARG A 219 8.78 8.92 -14.56
C ARG A 219 7.42 9.36 -14.01
N PRO A 220 6.48 9.77 -14.88
CA PRO A 220 5.13 10.11 -14.43
C PRO A 220 4.42 8.86 -13.92
N VAL A 221 3.85 8.97 -12.72
CA VAL A 221 3.03 7.93 -12.10
C VAL A 221 1.61 8.42 -11.87
N ARG A 222 0.69 7.49 -11.75
CA ARG A 222 -0.73 7.75 -11.52
C ARG A 222 -1.30 6.71 -10.57
N ALA A 223 -2.10 7.15 -9.64
CA ALA A 223 -2.98 6.27 -8.90
C ALA A 223 -4.05 5.70 -9.86
N THR A 224 -4.25 4.39 -9.82
CA THR A 224 -5.23 3.68 -10.65
C THR A 224 -5.85 2.58 -9.79
N ALA A 225 -7.15 2.37 -9.86
CA ALA A 225 -7.81 1.26 -9.17
C ALA A 225 -7.83 0.01 -10.06
N LEU A 226 -7.47 -1.14 -9.49
CA LEU A 226 -7.78 -2.46 -10.04
C LEU A 226 -9.08 -2.94 -9.39
N LEU A 227 -10.06 -3.31 -10.20
CA LEU A 227 -11.44 -3.53 -9.79
C LEU A 227 -11.90 -4.94 -10.18
N SER A 228 -12.75 -5.54 -9.33
CA SER A 228 -13.46 -6.77 -9.63
C SER A 228 -14.92 -6.68 -9.15
N ASP A 229 -15.85 -7.08 -10.01
CA ASP A 229 -17.30 -7.14 -9.72
C ASP A 229 -17.79 -8.58 -9.51
N ASP A 230 -16.89 -9.57 -9.54
CA ASP A 230 -17.19 -11.00 -9.49
C ASP A 230 -16.33 -11.76 -8.47
N ALA A 231 -16.09 -11.12 -7.33
CA ALA A 231 -15.33 -11.68 -6.21
C ALA A 231 -13.90 -12.12 -6.59
N GLY A 232 -13.25 -11.38 -7.47
CA GLY A 232 -11.87 -11.60 -7.90
C GLY A 232 -11.71 -12.64 -9.01
N ALA A 233 -12.80 -13.09 -9.66
CA ALA A 233 -12.69 -14.01 -10.79
C ALA A 233 -12.17 -13.31 -12.05
N THR A 234 -12.52 -12.05 -12.25
CA THR A 234 -11.95 -11.19 -13.29
C THR A 234 -11.60 -9.81 -12.76
N TRP A 235 -10.61 -9.19 -13.36
CA TRP A 235 -10.11 -7.87 -12.96
C TRP A 235 -10.03 -6.91 -14.14
N PHE A 236 -10.26 -5.62 -13.87
CA PHE A 236 -10.13 -4.55 -14.86
C PHE A 236 -9.62 -3.26 -14.21
N LEU A 237 -9.04 -2.37 -15.00
CA LEU A 237 -8.53 -1.09 -14.52
C LEU A 237 -9.62 0.00 -14.57
N GLY A 238 -9.77 0.73 -13.47
CA GLY A 238 -10.48 1.99 -13.42
C GLY A 238 -9.74 3.07 -14.23
N ARG A 239 -10.28 4.28 -14.27
CA ARG A 239 -9.60 5.43 -14.86
C ARG A 239 -8.51 5.92 -13.92
N ASP A 240 -7.45 6.47 -14.51
CA ASP A 240 -6.38 7.10 -13.72
C ASP A 240 -6.95 8.27 -12.91
N VAL A 241 -6.47 8.42 -11.69
CA VAL A 241 -6.72 9.61 -10.88
C VAL A 241 -6.13 10.82 -11.61
N PRO A 242 -6.88 11.92 -11.80
CA PRO A 242 -6.36 13.11 -12.47
C PRO A 242 -5.09 13.64 -11.82
N ALA A 243 -4.22 14.25 -12.59
CA ALA A 243 -3.06 14.94 -12.03
C ALA A 243 -3.51 16.12 -11.13
N PRO A 244 -2.84 16.38 -10.01
CA PRO A 244 -3.12 17.56 -9.19
C PRO A 244 -2.90 18.85 -9.99
N GLU A 245 -3.67 19.88 -9.70
CA GLU A 245 -3.47 21.21 -10.30
C GLU A 245 -2.09 21.77 -9.91
N GLY A 246 -1.31 22.20 -10.88
CA GLY A 246 0.01 22.82 -10.64
C GLY A 246 1.12 21.82 -10.32
N ALA A 247 0.91 20.50 -10.56
CA ALA A 247 1.92 19.49 -10.33
C ALA A 247 3.22 19.78 -11.11
N GLY A 248 4.21 20.28 -10.42
CA GLY A 248 5.59 20.43 -10.89
C GLY A 248 6.38 19.13 -10.72
N ALA A 249 7.41 18.96 -11.55
CA ALA A 249 8.37 17.89 -11.33
C ALA A 249 9.29 18.27 -10.16
N ALA A 250 9.22 17.54 -9.05
CA ALA A 250 10.26 17.59 -8.03
C ALA A 250 11.39 16.63 -8.43
N SER A 251 12.62 17.08 -8.31
CA SER A 251 13.81 16.24 -8.49
C SER A 251 14.30 15.80 -7.14
N LEU A 252 14.38 14.48 -6.93
CA LEU A 252 15.13 13.93 -5.79
C LEU A 252 16.64 14.08 -6.06
N ALA A 253 17.41 14.35 -5.01
CA ALA A 253 18.87 14.27 -5.07
C ALA A 253 19.25 12.81 -5.35
N GLY A 254 19.53 12.47 -6.63
CA GLY A 254 19.85 11.10 -7.05
C GLY A 254 19.29 10.70 -8.42
N GLY A 255 18.47 11.55 -9.06
CA GLY A 255 18.13 11.42 -10.49
C GLY A 255 16.87 10.60 -10.84
N ALA A 256 16.38 9.75 -9.98
CA ALA A 256 15.13 9.01 -10.22
C ALA A 256 14.00 9.63 -9.40
N ALA A 257 13.02 10.25 -10.06
CA ALA A 257 11.88 10.88 -9.40
C ALA A 257 10.57 10.47 -10.09
N THR A 258 9.54 10.17 -9.31
CA THR A 258 8.17 10.11 -9.79
C THR A 258 7.54 11.49 -9.78
N THR A 259 6.49 11.66 -10.58
CA THR A 259 5.68 12.89 -10.60
C THR A 259 4.20 12.51 -10.71
N GLY A 260 3.33 13.19 -9.98
CA GLY A 260 1.90 12.95 -10.01
C GLY A 260 1.36 12.30 -8.74
N VAL A 261 0.23 11.62 -8.83
CA VAL A 261 -0.36 10.88 -7.70
C VAL A 261 0.31 9.52 -7.62
N ASP A 262 1.04 9.32 -6.54
CA ASP A 262 1.83 8.10 -6.31
C ASP A 262 1.04 7.12 -5.42
N GLU A 263 1.70 6.37 -4.55
CA GLU A 263 1.10 5.38 -3.67
C GLU A 263 -0.05 5.95 -2.83
N TRP A 264 -1.15 5.20 -2.76
CA TRP A 264 -2.40 5.68 -2.19
C TRP A 264 -3.16 4.61 -1.41
N ALA A 265 -3.94 5.06 -0.45
CA ALA A 265 -4.87 4.25 0.32
C ALA A 265 -6.29 4.79 0.17
N LEU A 266 -7.29 3.98 0.48
CA LEU A 266 -8.70 4.37 0.34
C LEU A 266 -9.55 3.87 1.53
N ALA A 267 -10.64 4.59 1.78
CA ALA A 267 -11.70 4.16 2.68
C ALA A 267 -13.07 4.58 2.14
N GLU A 268 -14.12 3.82 2.50
CA GLU A 268 -15.49 4.24 2.23
C GLU A 268 -15.88 5.43 3.08
N LEU A 269 -16.54 6.40 2.47
CA LEU A 269 -17.17 7.51 3.19
C LEU A 269 -18.38 6.99 3.98
N PRO A 270 -18.63 7.52 5.20
CA PRO A 270 -19.72 7.02 6.04
C PRO A 270 -21.06 7.19 5.35
N ALA A 271 -21.97 6.23 5.59
CA ALA A 271 -23.33 6.28 5.11
C ALA A 271 -24.01 7.58 5.65
N GLY A 272 -24.62 8.36 4.76
CA GLY A 272 -25.25 9.65 5.14
C GLY A 272 -24.42 10.89 4.82
N SER A 273 -23.20 10.77 4.34
CA SER A 273 -22.39 11.92 3.87
C SER A 273 -22.86 12.52 2.53
N GLY A 274 -24.05 12.16 2.07
CA GLY A 274 -24.62 12.60 0.77
C GLY A 274 -24.18 11.76 -0.44
N ALA A 275 -23.20 10.91 -0.28
CA ALA A 275 -22.69 10.01 -1.31
C ALA A 275 -22.68 8.57 -0.78
N GLN A 276 -23.80 7.86 -0.87
CA GLN A 276 -23.83 6.43 -0.55
C GLN A 276 -22.85 5.68 -1.47
N GLY A 277 -21.86 5.00 -0.89
CA GLY A 277 -20.81 4.32 -1.64
C GLY A 277 -19.72 5.26 -2.18
N GLY A 278 -19.56 6.46 -1.61
CA GLY A 278 -18.44 7.34 -1.89
C GLY A 278 -17.16 6.82 -1.26
N LEU A 279 -16.04 7.15 -1.90
CA LEU A 279 -14.70 6.77 -1.43
C LEU A 279 -13.85 8.01 -1.21
N LEU A 280 -13.00 7.97 -0.21
CA LEU A 280 -11.90 8.90 -0.03
C LEU A 280 -10.59 8.19 -0.39
N LEU A 281 -9.76 8.87 -1.17
CA LEU A 281 -8.39 8.52 -1.46
C LEU A 281 -7.46 9.43 -0.67
N SER A 282 -6.41 8.87 -0.09
CA SER A 282 -5.27 9.59 0.50
C SER A 282 -3.98 9.08 -0.14
N ALA A 283 -3.25 9.96 -0.82
CA ALA A 283 -2.08 9.57 -1.61
C ALA A 283 -0.81 10.33 -1.21
N ARG A 284 0.31 9.65 -1.46
CA ARG A 284 1.63 10.26 -1.54
C ARG A 284 1.69 11.24 -2.72
N ASP A 285 2.18 12.44 -2.49
CA ASP A 285 2.50 13.38 -3.56
C ASP A 285 3.86 13.04 -4.18
N GLY A 286 3.84 12.56 -5.42
CA GLY A 286 5.07 12.34 -6.19
C GLY A 286 5.84 13.64 -6.50
N GLY A 287 5.19 14.81 -6.36
CA GLY A 287 5.81 16.12 -6.41
C GLY A 287 6.49 16.57 -5.11
N TYR A 288 6.37 15.78 -4.02
CA TYR A 288 6.95 16.10 -2.71
C TYR A 288 6.53 17.46 -2.15
N GLY A 289 5.25 17.82 -2.31
CA GLY A 289 4.69 19.10 -1.84
C GLY A 289 4.54 19.25 -0.33
N GLY A 290 4.97 18.25 0.46
CA GLY A 290 4.93 18.28 1.92
C GLY A 290 3.55 18.02 2.53
N ARG A 291 2.60 17.53 1.74
CA ARG A 291 1.23 17.20 2.13
C ARG A 291 0.77 15.93 1.43
N ARG A 292 -0.15 15.20 2.06
CA ARG A 292 -0.90 14.15 1.36
C ARG A 292 -1.88 14.77 0.37
N LEU A 293 -2.15 14.06 -0.71
CA LEU A 293 -3.19 14.41 -1.67
C LEU A 293 -4.47 13.67 -1.31
N THR A 294 -5.62 14.33 -1.42
CA THR A 294 -6.92 13.70 -1.23
C THR A 294 -7.82 13.88 -2.46
N ALA A 295 -8.61 12.87 -2.80
CA ALA A 295 -9.61 12.87 -3.85
C ALA A 295 -10.79 11.99 -3.46
N GLN A 296 -11.93 12.15 -4.15
CA GLN A 296 -13.13 11.36 -3.91
C GLN A 296 -13.58 10.66 -5.17
N SER A 297 -14.18 9.48 -5.00
CA SER A 297 -14.91 8.76 -6.04
C SER A 297 -16.36 8.56 -5.59
N HIS A 298 -17.28 8.63 -6.54
CA HIS A 298 -18.73 8.45 -6.32
C HIS A 298 -19.32 7.34 -7.21
N ASP A 299 -18.48 6.60 -7.90
CA ASP A 299 -18.86 5.56 -8.88
C ASP A 299 -18.08 4.25 -8.67
N GLY A 300 -17.75 3.96 -7.40
CA GLY A 300 -17.08 2.73 -7.01
C GLY A 300 -15.65 2.64 -7.54
N ALA A 301 -14.87 3.70 -7.43
CA ALA A 301 -13.47 3.83 -7.84
C ALA A 301 -13.23 3.80 -9.37
N MET A 302 -14.27 3.96 -10.19
CA MET A 302 -14.11 4.08 -11.65
C MET A 302 -13.48 5.41 -12.05
N THR A 303 -13.92 6.51 -11.42
CA THR A 303 -13.38 7.85 -11.62
C THR A 303 -13.18 8.58 -10.30
N TRP A 304 -12.34 9.61 -10.32
CA TRP A 304 -11.96 10.37 -9.16
C TRP A 304 -12.02 11.88 -9.43
N THR A 305 -12.32 12.66 -8.41
CA THR A 305 -12.15 14.11 -8.46
C THR A 305 -10.68 14.48 -8.60
N THR A 306 -10.38 15.69 -9.06
CA THR A 306 -9.01 16.20 -9.09
C THR A 306 -8.42 16.26 -7.67
N PRO A 307 -7.28 15.59 -7.43
CA PRO A 307 -6.64 15.58 -6.12
C PRO A 307 -6.22 16.97 -5.66
N ARG A 308 -6.32 17.17 -4.35
CA ARG A 308 -5.90 18.42 -3.70
C ARG A 308 -4.99 18.11 -2.51
N PRO A 309 -4.00 18.97 -2.23
CA PRO A 309 -3.24 18.89 -0.99
C PRO A 309 -4.16 18.98 0.22
N GLU A 310 -3.97 18.09 1.18
CA GLU A 310 -4.69 18.11 2.45
C GLU A 310 -3.85 18.89 3.47
N GLU A 311 -4.26 20.10 3.77
CA GLU A 311 -3.48 21.05 4.60
C GLU A 311 -3.21 20.54 6.02
N THR A 312 -4.06 19.65 6.52
CA THR A 312 -3.98 19.09 7.86
C THR A 312 -3.26 17.74 7.95
N LEU A 313 -2.77 17.20 6.81
CA LEU A 313 -1.97 15.97 6.73
C LEU A 313 -0.59 16.26 6.14
N PRO A 314 0.39 16.73 6.95
CA PRO A 314 1.78 16.84 6.50
C PRO A 314 2.33 15.48 6.10
N ASP A 315 3.15 15.43 5.04
CA ASP A 315 3.73 14.18 4.54
C ASP A 315 4.96 14.47 3.65
N PRO A 316 6.08 13.77 3.85
CA PRO A 316 7.32 14.00 3.08
C PRO A 316 7.34 13.31 1.71
N GLY A 317 6.22 12.78 1.24
CA GLY A 317 6.17 11.87 0.11
C GLY A 317 6.46 10.41 0.54
N CYS A 318 5.63 9.90 1.46
CA CYS A 318 5.71 8.55 1.99
C CYS A 318 4.38 7.80 1.83
N ASN A 319 4.43 6.46 1.69
CA ASN A 319 3.21 5.67 1.76
C ASN A 319 2.63 5.71 3.17
N GLY A 320 1.30 5.66 3.27
CA GLY A 320 0.55 5.63 4.52
C GLY A 320 -0.78 4.92 4.32
N SER A 321 -1.48 4.68 5.39
CA SER A 321 -2.74 3.93 5.40
C SER A 321 -3.95 4.84 5.60
N LEU A 322 -5.11 4.36 5.16
CA LEU A 322 -6.41 4.99 5.39
C LEU A 322 -7.45 3.92 5.69
N VAL A 323 -8.05 3.96 6.88
CA VAL A 323 -9.07 3.00 7.29
C VAL A 323 -10.27 3.68 7.96
N GLY A 324 -11.47 3.12 7.74
CA GLY A 324 -12.69 3.57 8.40
C GLY A 324 -12.82 3.00 9.81
N LEU A 325 -13.29 3.82 10.76
CA LEU A 325 -13.66 3.40 12.11
C LEU A 325 -15.16 3.13 12.21
N PRO A 326 -15.59 2.26 13.13
CA PRO A 326 -16.99 2.19 13.52
C PRO A 326 -17.52 3.59 13.89
N GLY A 327 -18.71 3.96 13.40
CA GLY A 327 -19.28 5.29 13.62
C GLY A 327 -18.90 6.34 12.56
N GLY A 328 -18.13 5.95 11.52
CA GLY A 328 -17.92 6.75 10.32
C GLY A 328 -16.77 7.76 10.37
N ALA A 329 -15.97 7.77 11.43
CA ALA A 329 -14.68 8.45 11.41
C ALA A 329 -13.68 7.64 10.56
N MET A 330 -12.61 8.30 10.08
CA MET A 330 -11.52 7.64 9.37
C MET A 330 -10.19 7.95 10.06
N VAL A 331 -9.25 7.04 10.01
CA VAL A 331 -7.89 7.27 10.49
C VAL A 331 -6.87 7.05 9.38
N CYS A 332 -5.81 7.85 9.43
CA CYS A 332 -4.68 7.80 8.50
C CYS A 332 -3.39 7.66 9.29
N SER A 333 -2.59 6.61 9.03
CA SER A 333 -1.23 6.52 9.53
C SER A 333 -0.27 7.13 8.51
N HIS A 334 0.63 8.00 8.93
CA HIS A 334 1.55 8.70 8.04
C HIS A 334 2.78 9.25 8.78
N ALA A 335 3.84 9.56 8.04
CA ALA A 335 4.95 10.37 8.55
C ALA A 335 4.46 11.82 8.73
N GLY A 336 4.63 12.38 9.93
CA GLY A 336 4.05 13.68 10.28
C GLY A 336 4.96 14.89 9.99
N ASP A 337 6.19 14.67 9.55
CA ASP A 337 7.07 15.76 9.12
C ASP A 337 6.96 15.97 7.59
N PRO A 338 6.82 17.22 7.09
CA PRO A 338 6.60 17.47 5.65
C PRO A 338 7.85 17.28 4.77
N ARG A 339 9.01 16.96 5.33
CA ARG A 339 10.29 16.88 4.61
C ARG A 339 11.04 15.58 4.83
N SER A 340 10.78 14.92 5.97
CA SER A 340 11.53 13.74 6.42
C SER A 340 10.58 12.62 6.83
N ARG A 341 10.95 11.38 6.58
CA ARG A 341 10.19 10.20 7.02
C ARG A 341 10.40 9.97 8.51
N CYS A 342 9.79 10.84 9.32
CA CYS A 342 9.83 10.79 10.78
C CYS A 342 8.52 11.30 11.39
N ALA A 343 8.46 11.36 12.73
CA ALA A 343 7.32 11.89 13.47
C ALA A 343 6.00 11.15 13.17
N GLY A 344 6.02 9.82 13.25
CA GLY A 344 4.84 8.99 12.95
C GLY A 344 3.57 9.43 13.67
N ARG A 345 2.48 9.53 12.92
CA ARG A 345 1.16 9.97 13.40
C ARG A 345 0.08 8.98 12.99
N LEU A 346 -0.91 8.87 13.85
CA LEU A 346 -2.23 8.40 13.50
C LEU A 346 -3.17 9.60 13.58
N SER A 347 -3.59 10.12 12.43
CA SER A 347 -4.53 11.24 12.35
C SER A 347 -5.95 10.75 12.14
N VAL A 348 -6.94 11.47 12.65
CA VAL A 348 -8.36 11.13 12.51
C VAL A 348 -9.12 12.25 11.81
N LEU A 349 -10.00 11.85 10.88
CA LEU A 349 -11.07 12.68 10.35
C LEU A 349 -12.37 12.24 11.03
N PRO A 350 -12.89 13.02 11.99
CA PRO A 350 -14.15 12.68 12.64
C PRO A 350 -15.31 12.63 11.65
N ALA A 351 -16.33 11.82 11.93
CA ALA A 351 -17.51 11.73 11.09
C ALA A 351 -18.14 13.11 10.88
N GLY A 352 -18.33 13.51 9.62
CA GLY A 352 -18.89 14.82 9.24
C GLY A 352 -17.94 16.02 9.38
N ALA A 353 -16.70 15.82 9.82
CA ALA A 353 -15.68 16.86 9.84
C ALA A 353 -15.05 17.08 8.46
N SER A 354 -14.45 18.25 8.26
CA SER A 354 -13.73 18.62 7.04
C SER A 354 -12.21 18.75 7.21
N ALA A 355 -11.71 18.52 8.43
CA ALA A 355 -10.29 18.66 8.74
C ALA A 355 -9.80 17.47 9.59
N TRP A 356 -8.61 17.02 9.30
CA TRP A 356 -7.91 16.01 10.09
C TRP A 356 -7.29 16.63 11.34
N ARG A 357 -7.13 15.81 12.35
CA ARG A 357 -6.39 16.17 13.58
C ARG A 357 -5.60 14.97 14.06
N ASP A 358 -4.55 15.21 14.81
CA ASP A 358 -3.82 14.11 15.45
C ASP A 358 -4.74 13.37 16.42
N LEU A 359 -4.81 12.07 16.26
CA LEU A 359 -5.41 11.15 17.22
C LEU A 359 -4.34 10.64 18.18
N ALA A 360 -3.21 10.17 17.62
CA ALA A 360 -2.13 9.60 18.40
C ALA A 360 -0.75 9.92 17.80
N VAL A 361 0.24 10.07 18.67
CA VAL A 361 1.66 10.17 18.32
C VAL A 361 2.26 8.77 18.40
N LEU A 362 2.72 8.23 17.26
CA LEU A 362 3.29 6.90 17.18
C LEU A 362 4.80 6.91 17.46
N THR A 363 5.50 7.95 16.97
CA THR A 363 6.93 8.13 17.22
C THR A 363 7.25 9.58 17.52
N GLY A 364 8.40 9.82 18.17
CA GLY A 364 8.89 11.15 18.46
C GLY A 364 9.18 11.98 17.19
N PRO A 365 9.40 13.31 17.34
CA PRO A 365 9.52 14.20 16.18
C PRO A 365 10.70 13.88 15.26
N ASP A 366 11.79 13.38 15.82
CA ASP A 366 13.00 13.03 15.07
C ASP A 366 13.16 11.51 14.88
N GLU A 367 12.20 10.71 15.36
CA GLU A 367 12.23 9.27 15.19
C GLU A 367 11.71 8.90 13.81
N LEU A 368 12.47 8.05 13.12
CA LEU A 368 12.17 7.59 11.77
C LEU A 368 10.84 6.82 11.73
N PHE A 369 10.05 7.11 10.71
CA PHE A 369 8.77 6.48 10.44
C PHE A 369 8.57 6.43 8.94
N GLY A 370 8.64 5.24 8.36
CA GLY A 370 8.52 5.02 6.92
C GLY A 370 7.11 4.60 6.48
N TYR A 371 7.05 3.67 5.56
CA TYR A 371 5.78 3.10 5.09
C TYR A 371 5.02 2.46 6.24
N SER A 372 3.71 2.66 6.25
CA SER A 372 2.85 2.13 7.29
C SER A 372 1.53 1.62 6.74
N ASP A 373 1.00 0.58 7.38
CA ASP A 373 -0.35 0.12 7.16
C ASP A 373 -1.10 -0.07 8.48
N ALA A 374 -2.43 0.05 8.43
CA ALA A 374 -3.29 -0.03 9.60
C ALA A 374 -4.46 -0.96 9.38
N ALA A 375 -4.88 -1.64 10.44
CA ALA A 375 -6.12 -2.41 10.47
C ALA A 375 -6.93 -2.06 11.71
N VAL A 376 -8.26 -2.12 11.57
CA VAL A 376 -9.21 -1.86 12.65
C VAL A 376 -9.78 -3.16 13.15
N ILE A 377 -9.69 -3.40 14.45
CA ILE A 377 -10.35 -4.49 15.13
C ILE A 377 -11.53 -3.92 15.89
N PRO A 378 -12.76 -4.18 15.43
CA PRO A 378 -13.97 -3.76 16.15
C PRO A 378 -13.99 -4.38 17.55
N ARG A 379 -14.39 -3.60 18.53
CA ARG A 379 -14.75 -4.11 19.86
C ARG A 379 -16.25 -4.30 19.98
N PHE A 380 -16.71 -4.74 21.14
CA PHE A 380 -18.14 -4.84 21.40
C PHE A 380 -18.85 -3.50 21.11
N PRO A 381 -20.10 -3.52 20.64
CA PRO A 381 -20.84 -2.29 20.33
C PRO A 381 -20.79 -1.28 21.49
N GLY A 382 -20.33 -0.06 21.19
CA GLY A 382 -20.21 1.03 22.17
C GLY A 382 -18.89 1.11 22.95
N SER A 383 -17.92 0.23 22.71
CA SER A 383 -16.64 0.22 23.44
C SER A 383 -15.42 0.70 22.62
N GLY A 384 -15.64 1.40 21.52
CA GLY A 384 -14.56 1.90 20.65
C GLY A 384 -14.00 0.83 19.71
N ALA A 385 -12.84 1.09 19.15
CA ALA A 385 -12.11 0.19 18.28
C ALA A 385 -10.64 0.14 18.70
N ARG A 386 -9.96 -0.91 18.29
CA ARG A 386 -8.50 -1.01 18.36
C ARG A 386 -7.94 -0.80 16.96
N VAL A 387 -7.03 0.14 16.80
CA VAL A 387 -6.28 0.35 15.57
C VAL A 387 -4.89 -0.24 15.76
N VAL A 388 -4.54 -1.20 14.91
CA VAL A 388 -3.19 -1.74 14.87
C VAL A 388 -2.47 -1.10 13.70
N VAL A 389 -1.31 -0.51 13.94
CA VAL A 389 -0.45 0.10 12.93
C VAL A 389 0.86 -0.66 12.88
N VAL A 390 1.27 -1.06 11.69
CA VAL A 390 2.61 -1.59 11.44
C VAL A 390 3.35 -0.62 10.54
N ALA A 391 4.55 -0.21 10.96
CA ALA A 391 5.31 0.82 10.26
C ALA A 391 6.79 0.47 10.15
N GLU A 392 7.41 0.90 9.05
CA GLU A 392 8.85 0.86 8.88
C GLU A 392 9.53 1.80 9.87
N GLN A 393 10.47 1.24 10.62
CA GLN A 393 11.41 2.01 11.44
C GLN A 393 12.83 1.60 11.07
N PRO A 394 13.58 2.47 10.40
CA PRO A 394 14.98 2.22 10.14
C PRO A 394 15.75 1.99 11.45
N GLN A 395 16.55 0.94 11.47
CA GLN A 395 17.48 0.59 12.53
C GLN A 395 18.79 0.24 11.87
N GLU A 396 19.70 1.22 11.81
CA GLU A 396 20.97 1.04 11.11
C GLU A 396 21.64 -0.30 11.42
N PRO A 397 22.05 -1.02 10.38
CA PRO A 397 22.03 -0.68 8.95
C PRO A 397 20.78 -1.21 8.18
N ASP A 398 19.76 -1.70 8.86
CA ASP A 398 18.57 -2.35 8.30
C ASP A 398 17.29 -1.56 8.64
N THR A 399 16.17 -1.94 8.05
CA THR A 399 14.84 -1.47 8.44
C THR A 399 14.08 -2.61 9.12
N THR A 400 13.38 -2.29 10.20
CA THR A 400 12.51 -3.19 10.96
C THR A 400 11.06 -2.74 10.83
N LEU A 401 10.11 -3.61 11.20
CA LEU A 401 8.71 -3.24 11.31
C LEU A 401 8.33 -3.08 12.79
N ALA A 402 7.92 -1.89 13.19
CA ALA A 402 7.37 -1.61 14.51
C ALA A 402 5.85 -1.78 14.51
N CYS A 403 5.33 -2.38 15.57
CA CYS A 403 3.91 -2.63 15.75
C CYS A 403 3.38 -1.75 16.88
N PHE A 404 2.30 -1.00 16.59
CA PHE A 404 1.63 -0.10 17.53
C PHE A 404 0.18 -0.52 17.67
N VAL A 405 -0.34 -0.43 18.89
CA VAL A 405 -1.76 -0.61 19.19
C VAL A 405 -2.28 0.69 19.79
N VAL A 406 -3.35 1.21 19.21
CA VAL A 406 -4.03 2.44 19.64
C VAL A 406 -5.46 2.10 20.01
N GLU A 407 -5.85 2.40 21.24
CA GLU A 407 -7.19 2.18 21.77
C GLU A 407 -8.04 3.45 21.54
N THR A 408 -9.08 3.37 20.69
CA THR A 408 -9.88 4.55 20.27
C THR A 408 -11.27 4.56 20.94
#